data_9706805bff31fb64ab7fc8033d303a21
#
_entry.id   9706805bff31fb64ab7fc8033d303a21
#
_cell.length_a   1.000
_cell.length_b   1.000
_cell.length_c   1.000
_cell.angle_alpha   90.00
_cell.angle_beta   90.00
_cell.angle_gamma   90.00
#
_symmetry.space_group_name_H-M   'P 1'
#
loop_
_entity.id
_entity.type
_entity.pdbx_description
1 polymer ?
#
loop_
_entity_poly.entity_id
_entity_poly.type
_entity_poly.pdbx_seq_one_letter_code
_entity_poly.pdbx_strand_id
1 'polypeptide(L)'
;MKLLKILAVIMAVCLLGSAFIACDSGDKTEDTTEAPVTVTIKVNLIIKEGSTTKYEGETSCNGTLGDAIEMFCAGEFEEEITCFDENGILKTIGELTAGDGKRWKAYYEDEGQSKAFESIKDQALAEGKTVIIVLE
;
A
#
# COMPACT_ATOMS: atom_id res chain seq x y z
N MET A 1 -15.55 17.92 32.59
CA MET A 1 -15.01 16.73 33.24
C MET A 1 -14.24 15.80 32.32
N LYS A 2 -14.69 15.58 31.13
CA LYS A 2 -13.94 14.72 30.18
C LYS A 2 -12.64 15.35 29.70
N LEU A 3 -12.61 16.65 29.54
CA LEU A 3 -11.42 17.37 29.13
C LEU A 3 -10.29 17.29 30.18
N LEU A 4 -10.64 17.29 31.42
CA LEU A 4 -9.66 17.25 32.48
C LEU A 4 -8.96 15.90 32.54
N LYS A 5 -9.71 14.84 32.23
CA LYS A 5 -9.13 13.48 32.19
C LYS A 5 -8.17 13.29 31.01
N ILE A 6 -8.48 13.90 29.90
CA ILE A 6 -7.62 13.85 28.72
C ILE A 6 -6.33 14.63 28.97
N LEU A 7 -6.44 15.77 29.62
CA LEU A 7 -5.27 16.57 29.95
C LEU A 7 -4.33 15.82 30.92
N ALA A 8 -4.89 15.10 31.88
CA ALA A 8 -4.08 14.32 32.80
C ALA A 8 -3.34 13.17 32.13
N VAL A 9 -3.96 12.55 31.13
CA VAL A 9 -3.32 11.47 30.38
C VAL A 9 -2.19 12.01 29.51
N ILE A 10 -2.38 13.16 28.89
CA ILE A 10 -1.34 13.78 28.08
C ILE A 10 -0.14 14.19 28.94
N MET A 11 -0.39 14.72 30.12
CA MET A 11 0.66 15.08 31.04
C MET A 11 1.45 13.85 31.53
N ALA A 12 0.76 12.75 31.77
CA ALA A 12 1.41 11.52 32.19
C ALA A 12 2.32 10.94 31.09
N VAL A 13 1.88 11.03 29.86
CA VAL A 13 2.67 10.54 28.72
C VAL A 13 3.91 11.40 28.52
N CYS A 14 3.79 12.70 28.69
CA CYS A 14 4.95 13.60 28.57
C CYS A 14 5.98 13.35 29.67
N LEU A 15 5.55 13.02 30.88
CA LEU A 15 6.46 12.74 31.97
C LEU A 15 7.20 11.41 31.77
N LEU A 16 6.54 10.43 31.20
CA LEU A 16 7.19 9.16 30.89
C LEU A 16 8.19 9.29 29.74
N GLY A 17 7.89 10.13 28.78
CA GLY A 17 8.79 10.37 27.65
C GLY A 17 10.12 10.99 28.06
N SER A 18 10.11 11.84 29.06
CA SER A 18 11.36 12.47 29.50
C SER A 18 12.27 11.54 30.28
N ALA A 19 11.73 10.50 30.85
CA ALA A 19 12.58 9.53 31.58
C ALA A 19 13.40 8.65 30.62
N PHE A 20 12.90 8.42 29.43
CA PHE A 20 13.63 7.60 28.48
C PHE A 20 14.86 8.30 27.89
N ILE A 21 14.82 9.61 27.82
CA ILE A 21 15.95 10.34 27.28
C ILE A 21 17.15 10.27 28.23
N ALA A 22 16.90 10.15 29.49
CA ALA A 22 17.97 10.12 30.45
C ALA A 22 18.72 8.78 30.50
N CYS A 23 18.14 7.76 29.96
CA CYS A 23 18.77 6.49 30.01
C CYS A 23 19.74 6.20 28.93
N ASP A 24 19.85 7.17 28.02
CA ASP A 24 20.53 6.81 26.93
C ASP A 24 21.90 7.04 26.89
N SER A 25 22.41 7.42 27.84
CA SER A 25 23.62 7.91 27.67
C SER A 25 24.61 6.90 27.54
N GLY A 26 24.73 6.20 26.94
CA GLY A 26 25.82 5.58 26.98
C GLY A 26 26.15 4.43 26.36
N ASP A 27 25.27 3.94 25.94
CA ASP A 27 25.56 2.80 25.58
C ASP A 27 25.34 2.56 24.29
N LYS A 28 25.91 2.80 23.59
CA LYS A 28 25.77 2.68 22.42
C LYS A 28 25.91 1.52 21.83
N THR A 29 25.73 0.77 22.08
CA THR A 29 25.88 -0.31 21.49
C THR A 29 25.12 -0.56 20.48
N GLU A 30 25.02 -0.10 19.80
CA GLU A 30 24.60 -0.30 18.73
C GLU A 30 24.00 -1.31 18.27
N ASP A 31 23.44 -1.81 18.66
CA ASP A 31 22.75 -2.64 18.28
C ASP A 31 21.78 -2.49 17.54
N THR A 32 21.61 -2.28 16.95
CA THR A 32 21.21 -2.18 15.82
C THR A 32 20.30 -3.06 15.27
N THR A 33 19.44 -3.40 15.95
CA THR A 33 18.34 -3.91 15.34
C THR A 33 17.68 -2.83 14.69
N GLU A 34 17.99 -2.48 13.63
CA GLU A 34 17.22 -1.58 12.87
C GLU A 34 15.92 -2.21 12.59
N ALA A 35 14.88 -1.60 13.00
CA ALA A 35 13.56 -1.92 12.53
C ALA A 35 13.57 -1.85 11.00
N PRO A 36 12.96 -2.78 10.32
CA PRO A 36 12.95 -2.77 8.88
C PRO A 36 12.38 -1.43 8.42
N VAL A 37 13.17 -0.71 7.69
CA VAL A 37 12.73 0.55 7.13
C VAL A 37 11.72 0.19 6.06
N THR A 38 10.48 0.37 6.36
CA THR A 38 9.44 0.21 5.38
C THR A 38 9.52 1.43 4.47
N VAL A 39 10.08 1.23 3.32
CA VAL A 39 10.17 2.31 2.34
C VAL A 39 8.81 2.43 1.67
N THR A 40 8.10 3.46 2.01
CA THR A 40 6.85 3.78 1.35
C THR A 40 7.15 4.53 0.05
N ILE A 41 6.67 4.00 -1.05
CA ILE A 41 6.81 4.62 -2.37
C ILE A 41 5.45 5.09 -2.88
N LYS A 42 5.45 6.03 -3.81
CA LYS A 42 4.26 6.51 -4.49
C LYS A 42 4.25 6.04 -5.93
N VAL A 43 3.12 5.54 -6.36
CA VAL A 43 2.89 5.08 -7.73
C VAL A 43 1.54 5.55 -8.22
N ASN A 44 1.39 5.68 -9.52
CA ASN A 44 0.10 5.99 -10.12
C ASN A 44 -0.50 4.70 -10.71
N LEU A 45 -1.75 4.43 -10.39
CA LEU A 45 -2.47 3.27 -10.93
C LEU A 45 -3.51 3.72 -11.94
N ILE A 46 -3.54 3.06 -13.09
CA ILE A 46 -4.57 3.22 -14.12
C ILE A 46 -5.24 1.87 -14.30
N ILE A 47 -6.51 1.78 -13.93
CA ILE A 47 -7.26 0.53 -13.96
C ILE A 47 -8.24 0.56 -15.12
N LYS A 48 -8.14 -0.42 -16.00
CA LYS A 48 -8.91 -0.48 -17.23
C LYS A 48 -9.73 -1.75 -17.37
N GLU A 49 -10.84 -1.66 -18.06
CA GLU A 49 -11.56 -2.80 -18.60
C GLU A 49 -11.45 -2.73 -20.14
N GLY A 50 -10.68 -3.64 -20.72
CA GLY A 50 -10.32 -3.56 -22.13
C GLY A 50 -9.54 -2.27 -22.42
N SER A 51 -10.07 -1.42 -23.28
CA SER A 51 -9.43 -0.15 -23.61
C SER A 51 -9.94 1.03 -22.79
N THR A 52 -10.94 0.82 -21.93
CA THR A 52 -11.59 1.90 -21.19
C THR A 52 -11.00 2.04 -19.79
N THR A 53 -10.54 3.24 -19.43
CA THR A 53 -10.09 3.55 -18.07
C THR A 53 -11.29 3.66 -17.15
N LYS A 54 -11.31 2.91 -16.10
CA LYS A 54 -12.37 2.91 -15.08
C LYS A 54 -11.98 3.68 -13.83
N TYR A 55 -10.76 3.51 -13.38
CA TYR A 55 -10.24 4.18 -12.20
C TYR A 55 -8.81 4.64 -12.46
N GLU A 56 -8.42 5.73 -11.85
CA GLU A 56 -7.07 6.26 -11.94
C GLU A 56 -6.74 7.07 -10.70
N GLY A 57 -5.57 6.92 -10.16
CA GLY A 57 -5.11 7.70 -9.01
C GLY A 57 -3.74 7.31 -8.49
N GLU A 58 -3.17 8.22 -7.70
CA GLU A 58 -1.91 7.98 -7.03
C GLU A 58 -2.16 7.27 -5.70
N THR A 59 -1.34 6.31 -5.38
CA THR A 59 -1.38 5.64 -4.09
C THR A 59 0.02 5.47 -3.51
N SER A 60 0.10 5.35 -2.20
CA SER A 60 1.35 5.03 -1.50
C SER A 60 1.32 3.55 -1.11
N CYS A 61 2.44 2.87 -1.27
CA CYS A 61 2.53 1.46 -0.94
C CYS A 61 3.90 1.08 -0.38
N ASN A 62 4.00 -0.11 0.14
CA ASN A 62 5.24 -0.63 0.72
C ASN A 62 6.13 -1.33 -0.31
N GLY A 63 6.00 -0.97 -1.57
CA GLY A 63 6.91 -1.41 -2.63
C GLY A 63 6.40 -2.53 -3.51
N THR A 64 5.23 -3.11 -3.25
CA THR A 64 4.64 -4.14 -4.12
C THR A 64 3.36 -3.69 -4.77
N LEU A 65 3.04 -4.24 -5.93
CA LEU A 65 1.80 -3.93 -6.63
C LEU A 65 0.57 -4.44 -5.86
N GLY A 66 0.68 -5.57 -5.18
CA GLY A 66 -0.40 -6.07 -4.34
C GLY A 66 -0.78 -5.06 -3.25
N ASP A 67 0.21 -4.53 -2.55
CA ASP A 67 -0.01 -3.51 -1.53
C ASP A 67 -0.57 -2.22 -2.13
N ALA A 68 -0.06 -1.80 -3.29
CA ALA A 68 -0.56 -0.62 -4.00
C ALA A 68 -2.04 -0.76 -4.36
N ILE A 69 -2.47 -1.92 -4.84
CA ILE A 69 -3.87 -2.19 -5.18
C ILE A 69 -4.74 -2.15 -3.92
N GLU A 70 -4.32 -2.80 -2.84
CA GLU A 70 -5.07 -2.82 -1.59
C GLU A 70 -5.21 -1.42 -0.99
N MET A 71 -4.14 -0.63 -1.00
CA MET A 71 -4.16 0.74 -0.52
C MET A 71 -5.02 1.66 -1.40
N PHE A 72 -4.98 1.47 -2.71
CA PHE A 72 -5.83 2.20 -3.64
C PHE A 72 -7.30 1.88 -3.40
N CYS A 73 -7.65 0.61 -3.28
CA CYS A 73 -9.03 0.18 -3.02
C CYS A 73 -9.54 0.72 -1.67
N ALA A 74 -8.72 0.70 -0.64
CA ALA A 74 -9.09 1.22 0.67
C ALA A 74 -9.34 2.73 0.65
N GLY A 75 -8.64 3.48 -0.20
CA GLY A 75 -8.82 4.92 -0.32
C GLY A 75 -9.96 5.33 -1.26
N GLU A 76 -10.21 4.55 -2.30
CA GLU A 76 -11.18 4.91 -3.32
C GLU A 76 -12.60 4.38 -3.04
N PHE A 77 -12.71 3.24 -2.40
CA PHE A 77 -14.00 2.59 -2.14
C PHE A 77 -14.33 2.61 -0.65
N GLU A 78 -15.58 2.90 -0.33
CA GLU A 78 -16.02 2.98 1.07
C GLU A 78 -16.17 1.60 1.72
N GLU A 79 -16.39 0.58 0.92
CA GLU A 79 -16.55 -0.78 1.42
C GLU A 79 -15.21 -1.52 1.42
N GLU A 80 -15.04 -2.36 2.40
CA GLU A 80 -13.86 -3.19 2.47
C GLU A 80 -13.93 -4.25 1.36
N ILE A 81 -13.10 -4.09 0.34
CA ILE A 81 -13.08 -4.98 -0.80
C ILE A 81 -11.86 -5.88 -0.70
N THR A 82 -12.09 -7.18 -0.75
CA THR A 82 -11.00 -8.14 -0.86
C THR A 82 -10.61 -8.27 -2.32
N CYS A 83 -9.49 -7.68 -2.68
CA CYS A 83 -9.02 -7.65 -4.08
C CYS A 83 -8.42 -8.99 -4.52
N PHE A 84 -7.77 -9.72 -3.62
CA PHE A 84 -7.06 -10.96 -3.93
C PHE A 84 -7.75 -12.16 -3.28
N ASP A 85 -7.66 -13.31 -3.94
CA ASP A 85 -8.16 -14.54 -3.36
C ASP A 85 -7.12 -15.16 -2.40
N GLU A 86 -7.47 -16.32 -1.82
CA GLU A 86 -6.61 -17.03 -0.88
C GLU A 86 -5.27 -17.48 -1.49
N ASN A 87 -5.17 -17.55 -2.80
CA ASN A 87 -3.95 -17.90 -3.51
C ASN A 87 -3.15 -16.66 -3.93
N GLY A 88 -3.60 -15.46 -3.57
CA GLY A 88 -2.95 -14.22 -3.96
C GLY A 88 -3.21 -13.80 -5.41
N ILE A 89 -4.26 -14.31 -6.03
CA ILE A 89 -4.63 -13.95 -7.39
C ILE A 89 -5.62 -12.79 -7.35
N LEU A 90 -5.35 -11.74 -8.12
CA LEU A 90 -6.23 -10.59 -8.21
C LEU A 90 -7.58 -10.98 -8.80
N LYS A 91 -8.64 -10.74 -8.08
CA LYS A 91 -10.01 -11.05 -8.48
C LYS A 91 -10.82 -9.81 -8.80
N THR A 92 -10.82 -8.85 -7.92
CA THR A 92 -11.74 -7.72 -7.99
C THR A 92 -11.04 -6.41 -7.68
N ILE A 93 -11.31 -5.38 -8.47
CA ILE A 93 -10.98 -3.99 -8.14
C ILE A 93 -12.28 -3.18 -8.35
N GLY A 94 -12.86 -2.69 -7.27
CA GLY A 94 -14.14 -1.98 -7.33
C GLY A 94 -15.25 -2.86 -7.88
N GLU A 95 -15.84 -2.44 -8.98
CA GLU A 95 -16.91 -3.20 -9.64
C GLU A 95 -16.39 -4.20 -10.67
N LEU A 96 -15.09 -4.18 -10.95
CA LEU A 96 -14.48 -5.02 -11.97
C LEU A 96 -14.03 -6.34 -11.37
N THR A 97 -14.56 -7.44 -11.86
CA THR A 97 -14.24 -8.77 -11.37
C THR A 97 -13.77 -9.68 -12.50
N ALA A 98 -12.68 -10.40 -12.27
CA ALA A 98 -12.20 -11.41 -13.19
C ALA A 98 -13.17 -12.59 -13.22
N GLY A 99 -13.40 -13.13 -14.38
CA GLY A 99 -14.31 -14.27 -14.59
C GLY A 99 -14.74 -14.31 -16.04
N ASP A 100 -15.42 -15.38 -16.41
CA ASP A 100 -15.93 -15.56 -17.79
C ASP A 100 -14.84 -15.40 -18.86
N GLY A 101 -13.64 -15.90 -18.58
CA GLY A 101 -12.51 -15.79 -19.51
C GLY A 101 -11.70 -14.52 -19.39
N LYS A 102 -12.12 -13.58 -18.58
CA LYS A 102 -11.37 -12.33 -18.34
C LYS A 102 -10.30 -12.54 -17.29
N ARG A 103 -9.16 -11.91 -17.50
CA ARG A 103 -8.02 -11.96 -16.57
C ARG A 103 -7.46 -10.59 -16.35
N TRP A 104 -6.84 -10.42 -15.21
CA TRP A 104 -6.08 -9.23 -14.92
C TRP A 104 -4.66 -9.34 -15.45
N LYS A 105 -4.18 -8.28 -16.07
CA LYS A 105 -2.79 -8.10 -16.45
C LYS A 105 -2.32 -6.76 -15.94
N ALA A 106 -1.06 -6.64 -15.61
CA ALA A 106 -0.47 -5.40 -15.15
C ALA A 106 0.92 -5.21 -15.75
N TYR A 107 1.27 -3.97 -16.05
CA TYR A 107 2.56 -3.61 -16.64
C TYR A 107 2.85 -2.14 -16.39
N TYR A 108 4.11 -1.74 -16.48
CA TYR A 108 4.44 -0.33 -16.47
C TYR A 108 4.01 0.35 -17.76
N GLU A 109 3.42 1.54 -17.65
CA GLU A 109 2.96 2.30 -18.80
C GLU A 109 4.07 2.52 -19.83
N ASP A 110 5.27 2.84 -19.37
CA ASP A 110 6.42 3.12 -20.24
C ASP A 110 7.04 1.88 -20.88
N GLU A 111 6.74 0.70 -20.39
CA GLU A 111 7.27 -0.55 -20.95
C GLU A 111 6.28 -1.28 -21.86
N GLY A 112 5.00 -1.05 -21.67
CA GLY A 112 3.94 -1.60 -22.49
C GLY A 112 3.51 -3.02 -22.12
N GLN A 113 2.41 -3.44 -22.72
CA GLN A 113 1.74 -4.69 -22.40
C GLN A 113 2.58 -5.95 -22.68
N SER A 114 3.55 -5.86 -23.60
CA SER A 114 4.42 -6.99 -23.92
C SER A 114 5.30 -7.39 -22.74
N LYS A 115 5.46 -6.52 -21.76
CA LYS A 115 6.20 -6.77 -20.54
C LYS A 115 5.31 -6.85 -19.33
N ALA A 116 4.16 -7.49 -19.46
CA ALA A 116 3.26 -7.69 -18.34
C ALA A 116 3.94 -8.50 -17.22
N PHE A 117 3.60 -8.13 -16.00
CA PHE A 117 4.18 -8.77 -14.82
C PHE A 117 3.71 -10.22 -14.69
N GLU A 118 4.59 -11.08 -14.24
CA GLU A 118 4.25 -12.49 -14.01
C GLU A 118 3.36 -12.67 -12.79
N SER A 119 3.60 -11.91 -11.75
CA SER A 119 2.78 -11.92 -10.54
C SER A 119 2.34 -10.50 -10.23
N ILE A 120 1.03 -10.28 -10.13
CA ILE A 120 0.52 -8.97 -9.78
C ILE A 120 0.76 -8.67 -8.30
N LYS A 121 0.51 -9.63 -7.43
CA LYS A 121 0.60 -9.39 -5.99
C LYS A 121 2.03 -9.09 -5.53
N ASP A 122 2.97 -9.89 -5.98
CA ASP A 122 4.35 -9.84 -5.48
C ASP A 122 5.28 -8.95 -6.31
N GLN A 123 4.77 -8.31 -7.34
CA GLN A 123 5.57 -7.46 -8.20
C GLN A 123 6.15 -6.27 -7.44
N ALA A 124 7.47 -6.17 -7.38
CA ALA A 124 8.13 -5.00 -6.82
C ALA A 124 7.96 -3.78 -7.74
N LEU A 125 7.63 -2.65 -7.16
CA LEU A 125 7.43 -1.42 -7.89
C LEU A 125 8.54 -0.41 -7.62
N ALA A 126 8.75 0.50 -8.57
CA ALA A 126 9.66 1.63 -8.44
C ALA A 126 8.88 2.92 -8.16
N GLU A 127 9.47 3.81 -7.37
CA GLU A 127 8.92 5.11 -7.04
C GLU A 127 8.60 5.93 -8.29
N GLY A 128 7.44 6.56 -8.28
CA GLY A 128 7.04 7.48 -9.35
C GLY A 128 6.58 6.85 -10.64
N LYS A 129 6.50 5.53 -10.71
CA LYS A 129 6.04 4.83 -11.92
C LYS A 129 4.52 4.81 -12.04
N THR A 130 4.06 4.73 -13.26
CA THR A 130 2.66 4.49 -13.57
C THR A 130 2.47 3.04 -13.98
N VAL A 131 1.53 2.37 -13.31
CA VAL A 131 1.19 0.97 -13.59
C VAL A 131 -0.19 0.92 -14.22
N ILE A 132 -0.29 0.24 -15.33
CA ILE A 132 -1.59 -0.06 -15.97
C ILE A 132 -2.02 -1.44 -15.54
N ILE A 133 -3.24 -1.55 -15.03
CA ILE A 133 -3.87 -2.79 -14.63
C ILE A 133 -5.11 -2.97 -15.49
N VAL A 134 -5.15 -3.99 -16.31
CA VAL A 134 -6.23 -4.16 -17.28
C VAL A 134 -6.93 -5.50 -17.09
N LEU A 135 -8.25 -5.48 -17.14
CA LEU A 135 -9.10 -6.67 -17.16
C LEU A 135 -9.49 -6.94 -18.62
N GLU A 136 -9.01 -8.05 -19.18
CA GLU A 136 -9.27 -8.43 -20.56
C GLU A 136 -9.48 -9.92 -20.75
#